data_5fadd5daddd0daa5955ae7bdc0336722
#
_entry.id   5fadd5daddd0daa5955ae7bdc0336722
#
_cell.length_a   1.000
_cell.length_b   1.000
_cell.length_c   1.000
_cell.angle_alpha   90.00
_cell.angle_beta   90.00
_cell.angle_gamma   90.00
#
_symmetry.space_group_name_H-M   'P 1'
#
loop_
_entity.id
_entity.type
_entity.pdbx_description
1 polymer ?
#
loop_
_entity_poly.entity_id
_entity_poly.type
_entity_poly.pdbx_seq_one_letter_code
_entity_poly.pdbx_strand_id
1 'polypeptide(L)'
;SDPTKYHFDLLSRSYPDLIPPGSDLWGLFPASYKPVSKMLIQPDSKDDLITNKPYDILCGKMIWHGLVDTSHCPSFGLMGGESANACGLESCSGKLFEWQNKQNDRFYETGKKYNVPPRLVKGMVAQESQFWPESDVEGEYGLGRITILGIKMLLDWYPAYFNQLCYAIFKMQPNRCGSCFSEMETKDQNVLIGSLIAKTNSAEEIDLITAAVKASASQIEQIILNTSE
;
A
#
# COMPACT_ATOMS: atom_id res chain seq x y z
N SER A 1 -26.03 6.10 -2.32
CA SER A 1 -25.88 4.65 -2.22
C SER A 1 -24.46 4.37 -1.78
N ASP A 2 -24.31 3.73 -0.62
CA ASP A 2 -23.04 3.43 0.03
C ASP A 2 -22.28 2.36 -0.79
N PRO A 3 -21.13 2.67 -1.39
CA PRO A 3 -20.37 1.73 -2.23
C PRO A 3 -19.83 0.54 -1.43
N THR A 4 -19.69 0.65 -0.10
CA THR A 4 -19.23 -0.45 0.76
C THR A 4 -20.27 -1.56 0.85
N LYS A 5 -21.55 -1.24 0.79
CA LYS A 5 -22.66 -2.20 0.87
C LYS A 5 -22.72 -3.16 -0.33
N TYR A 6 -22.30 -2.71 -1.53
CA TYR A 6 -22.31 -3.54 -2.74
C TYR A 6 -21.15 -4.56 -2.79
N HIS A 7 -20.03 -4.23 -2.22
CA HIS A 7 -18.87 -5.16 -2.20
C HIS A 7 -19.08 -6.32 -1.21
N PHE A 8 -19.72 -6.04 -0.07
CA PHE A 8 -20.04 -7.06 0.94
C PHE A 8 -21.09 -8.05 0.49
N ASP A 9 -22.15 -7.58 -0.21
CA ASP A 9 -23.21 -8.45 -0.74
C ASP A 9 -22.70 -9.46 -1.78
N LEU A 10 -21.65 -9.15 -2.52
CA LEU A 10 -21.03 -10.05 -3.49
C LEU A 10 -20.20 -11.16 -2.82
N LEU A 11 -19.47 -10.85 -1.75
CA LEU A 11 -18.66 -11.82 -1.02
C LEU A 11 -19.51 -12.75 -0.16
N SER A 12 -20.54 -12.22 0.53
CA SER A 12 -21.41 -13.01 1.40
C SER A 12 -22.34 -13.95 0.64
N ARG A 13 -22.76 -13.60 -0.59
CA ARG A 13 -23.63 -14.46 -1.42
C ARG A 13 -22.90 -15.58 -2.14
N SER A 14 -21.59 -15.44 -2.30
CA SER A 14 -20.84 -16.40 -3.15
C SER A 14 -20.21 -17.56 -2.37
N TYR A 15 -19.94 -17.44 -1.07
CA TYR A 15 -19.14 -18.45 -0.34
C TYR A 15 -19.42 -18.50 1.18
N PRO A 16 -20.65 -18.91 1.62
CA PRO A 16 -20.95 -18.99 3.05
C PRO A 16 -20.25 -20.15 3.79
N ASP A 17 -19.72 -21.15 3.09
CA ASP A 17 -19.27 -22.41 3.70
C ASP A 17 -17.76 -22.68 3.57
N LEU A 18 -16.94 -21.72 3.14
CA LEU A 18 -15.58 -22.01 2.73
C LEU A 18 -14.46 -21.42 3.59
N ILE A 19 -14.77 -20.80 4.74
CA ILE A 19 -13.75 -20.23 5.60
C ILE A 19 -13.55 -21.10 6.85
N PRO A 20 -12.54 -21.99 6.90
CA PRO A 20 -12.19 -22.64 8.15
C PRO A 20 -11.74 -21.58 9.18
N PRO A 21 -12.16 -21.68 10.45
CA PRO A 21 -11.67 -20.81 11.51
C PRO A 21 -10.14 -20.81 11.56
N GLY A 22 -9.51 -19.64 11.46
CA GLY A 22 -8.05 -19.51 11.48
C GLY A 22 -7.36 -19.63 10.11
N SER A 23 -8.12 -19.68 9.00
CA SER A 23 -7.53 -19.60 7.67
C SER A 23 -7.08 -18.17 7.35
N ASP A 24 -5.94 -18.06 6.69
CA ASP A 24 -5.42 -16.79 6.18
C ASP A 24 -6.38 -16.25 5.09
N LEU A 25 -6.83 -15.01 5.21
CA LEU A 25 -7.70 -14.34 4.24
C LEU A 25 -7.20 -14.51 2.79
N TRP A 26 -5.89 -14.59 2.60
CA TRP A 26 -5.25 -14.76 1.30
C TRP A 26 -5.51 -16.12 0.65
N GLY A 27 -5.88 -17.15 1.45
CA GLY A 27 -6.26 -18.48 0.97
C GLY A 27 -7.72 -18.60 0.49
N LEU A 28 -8.55 -17.59 0.71
CA LEU A 28 -9.99 -17.65 0.43
C LEU A 28 -10.38 -17.43 -1.03
N PHE A 29 -9.48 -16.94 -1.86
CA PHE A 29 -9.78 -16.67 -3.27
C PHE A 29 -9.67 -17.93 -4.10
N PRO A 30 -10.74 -18.31 -4.87
CA PRO A 30 -10.72 -19.50 -5.68
C PRO A 30 -9.58 -19.49 -6.72
N ALA A 31 -8.95 -20.63 -6.92
CA ALA A 31 -7.88 -20.80 -7.92
C ALA A 31 -8.32 -20.46 -9.36
N SER A 32 -9.63 -20.35 -9.63
CA SER A 32 -10.21 -19.90 -10.90
C SER A 32 -9.97 -18.40 -11.18
N TYR A 33 -9.67 -17.58 -10.17
CA TYR A 33 -9.30 -16.18 -10.34
C TYR A 33 -7.78 -16.05 -10.60
N LYS A 34 -7.34 -16.62 -11.71
CA LYS A 34 -5.91 -16.67 -12.09
C LYS A 34 -5.13 -15.34 -12.05
N PRO A 35 -5.68 -14.16 -12.40
CA PRO A 35 -4.94 -12.91 -12.26
C PRO A 35 -4.76 -12.49 -10.80
N VAL A 36 -5.77 -12.69 -9.97
CA VAL A 36 -5.75 -12.33 -8.53
C VAL A 36 -4.90 -13.33 -7.75
N SER A 37 -4.97 -14.62 -8.08
CA SER A 37 -4.20 -15.66 -7.39
C SER A 37 -2.68 -15.41 -7.43
N LYS A 38 -2.15 -14.89 -8.55
CA LYS A 38 -0.72 -14.56 -8.64
C LYS A 38 -0.29 -13.43 -7.71
N MET A 39 -1.18 -12.46 -7.42
CA MET A 39 -0.90 -11.37 -6.50
C MET A 39 -0.91 -11.85 -5.04
N LEU A 40 -1.64 -12.92 -4.74
CA LEU A 40 -1.81 -13.47 -3.40
C LEU A 40 -0.80 -14.56 -3.04
N ILE A 41 -0.08 -15.11 -4.03
CA ILE A 41 0.96 -16.11 -3.80
C ILE A 41 2.20 -15.44 -3.23
N GLN A 42 2.73 -15.97 -2.12
CA GLN A 42 4.03 -15.58 -1.61
C GLN A 42 5.11 -15.92 -2.66
N PRO A 43 5.95 -14.97 -3.05
CA PRO A 43 7.05 -15.23 -3.96
C PRO A 43 8.16 -16.01 -3.25
N ASP A 44 8.87 -16.84 -3.99
CA ASP A 44 10.01 -17.60 -3.45
C ASP A 44 11.21 -16.67 -3.21
N SER A 45 11.36 -15.65 -4.04
CA SER A 45 12.43 -14.66 -3.98
C SER A 45 11.96 -13.24 -4.31
N LYS A 46 12.79 -12.26 -4.00
CA LYS A 46 12.56 -10.86 -4.42
C LYS A 46 12.57 -10.69 -5.94
N ASP A 47 13.26 -11.56 -6.67
CA ASP A 47 13.35 -11.51 -8.12
C ASP A 47 12.00 -11.83 -8.78
N ASP A 48 11.14 -12.58 -8.10
CA ASP A 48 9.76 -12.83 -8.54
C ASP A 48 8.87 -11.58 -8.48
N LEU A 49 9.37 -10.50 -7.88
CA LEU A 49 8.72 -9.19 -7.86
C LEU A 49 9.13 -8.29 -9.01
N ILE A 50 10.07 -8.72 -9.87
CA ILE A 50 10.53 -7.92 -11.00
C ILE A 50 9.35 -7.65 -11.94
N THR A 51 9.15 -6.38 -12.29
CA THR A 51 8.16 -5.91 -13.25
C THR A 51 8.83 -5.03 -14.30
N ASN A 52 8.22 -5.00 -15.48
CA ASN A 52 8.62 -4.10 -16.57
C ASN A 52 7.35 -3.57 -17.24
N LYS A 53 6.72 -2.57 -16.61
CA LYS A 53 5.49 -1.94 -17.09
C LYS A 53 5.78 -0.53 -17.60
N PRO A 54 5.17 -0.14 -18.71
CA PRO A 54 5.30 1.21 -19.25
C PRO A 54 4.38 2.19 -18.49
N TYR A 55 4.79 2.56 -17.28
CA TYR A 55 4.06 3.52 -16.45
C TYR A 55 4.21 4.94 -17.02
N ASP A 56 3.17 5.42 -17.66
CA ASP A 56 3.15 6.69 -18.39
C ASP A 56 3.20 7.91 -17.47
N ILE A 57 2.51 7.87 -16.33
CA ILE A 57 2.55 8.95 -15.33
C ILE A 57 3.93 9.00 -14.68
N LEU A 58 4.49 7.86 -14.26
CA LEU A 58 5.83 7.80 -13.68
C LEU A 58 6.88 8.37 -14.66
N CYS A 59 6.81 7.97 -15.93
CA CYS A 59 7.70 8.48 -16.95
C CYS A 59 7.51 9.99 -17.15
N GLY A 60 6.27 10.46 -17.21
CA GLY A 60 5.96 11.89 -17.34
C GLY A 60 6.52 12.72 -16.18
N LYS A 61 6.37 12.24 -14.94
CA LYS A 61 6.99 12.85 -13.76
C LYS A 61 8.53 12.87 -13.87
N MET A 62 9.15 11.76 -14.30
CA MET A 62 10.61 11.71 -14.51
C MET A 62 11.08 12.73 -15.55
N ILE A 63 10.34 12.91 -16.67
CA ILE A 63 10.64 13.90 -17.69
C ILE A 63 10.50 15.30 -17.10
N TRP A 64 9.37 15.58 -16.42
CA TRP A 64 9.09 16.88 -15.83
C TRP A 64 10.18 17.31 -14.82
N HIS A 65 10.69 16.38 -14.04
CA HIS A 65 11.75 16.62 -13.07
C HIS A 65 13.18 16.51 -13.68
N GLY A 66 13.31 16.41 -15.00
CA GLY A 66 14.60 16.40 -15.69
C GLY A 66 15.44 15.14 -15.44
N LEU A 67 14.82 14.04 -14.98
CA LEU A 67 15.51 12.76 -14.76
C LEU A 67 15.77 11.99 -16.05
N VAL A 68 15.05 12.32 -17.13
CA VAL A 68 15.16 11.73 -18.46
C VAL A 68 15.20 12.85 -19.50
N ASP A 69 16.20 12.82 -20.37
CA ASP A 69 16.30 13.73 -21.51
C ASP A 69 15.40 13.24 -22.66
N THR A 70 14.44 14.08 -23.04
CA THR A 70 13.49 13.84 -24.11
C THR A 70 13.44 15.02 -25.10
N SER A 71 14.51 15.82 -25.17
CA SER A 71 14.61 16.98 -26.05
C SER A 71 14.42 16.65 -27.54
N HIS A 72 14.70 15.40 -27.92
CA HIS A 72 14.52 14.87 -29.28
C HIS A 72 13.08 14.42 -29.58
N CYS A 73 12.21 14.32 -28.55
CA CYS A 73 10.84 13.85 -28.71
C CYS A 73 9.85 14.98 -29.05
N PRO A 74 8.79 14.71 -29.83
CA PRO A 74 7.67 15.63 -29.97
C PRO A 74 7.09 16.00 -28.60
N SER A 75 6.76 17.28 -28.41
CA SER A 75 6.24 17.81 -27.14
C SER A 75 7.10 17.44 -25.93
N PHE A 76 8.42 17.36 -26.12
CA PHE A 76 9.38 16.95 -25.10
C PHE A 76 9.03 15.62 -24.41
N GLY A 77 8.44 14.68 -25.17
CA GLY A 77 8.08 13.36 -24.65
C GLY A 77 6.80 13.31 -23.82
N LEU A 78 6.05 14.40 -23.71
CA LEU A 78 4.82 14.50 -22.93
C LEU A 78 3.56 14.53 -23.78
N MET A 79 2.47 13.98 -23.24
CA MET A 79 1.10 14.24 -23.66
C MET A 79 0.49 15.32 -22.76
N GLY A 80 -0.71 15.79 -23.10
CA GLY A 80 -1.44 16.73 -22.24
C GLY A 80 -1.53 16.23 -20.79
N GLY A 81 -1.13 17.06 -19.83
CA GLY A 81 -0.98 16.71 -18.43
C GLY A 81 0.41 16.13 -18.10
N GLU A 82 0.48 15.19 -17.17
CA GLU A 82 1.73 14.64 -16.64
C GLU A 82 2.13 13.30 -17.26
N SER A 83 1.42 12.82 -18.27
CA SER A 83 1.68 11.53 -18.89
C SER A 83 2.70 11.63 -20.01
N ALA A 84 3.55 10.62 -20.15
CA ALA A 84 4.49 10.49 -21.25
C ALA A 84 3.79 10.01 -22.53
N ASN A 85 4.21 10.55 -23.70
CA ASN A 85 3.85 10.01 -25.00
C ASN A 85 4.73 8.79 -25.37
N ALA A 86 4.50 8.16 -26.51
CA ALA A 86 5.23 6.97 -26.93
C ALA A 86 6.75 7.19 -26.98
N CYS A 87 7.23 8.33 -27.49
CA CYS A 87 8.65 8.68 -27.55
C CYS A 87 9.22 8.89 -26.14
N GLY A 88 8.47 9.55 -25.25
CA GLY A 88 8.85 9.71 -23.85
C GLY A 88 8.96 8.38 -23.13
N LEU A 89 7.99 7.46 -23.31
CA LEU A 89 8.02 6.12 -22.72
C LEU A 89 9.23 5.30 -23.20
N GLU A 90 9.56 5.37 -24.47
CA GLU A 90 10.77 4.71 -25.01
C GLU A 90 12.02 5.24 -24.34
N SER A 91 12.14 6.59 -24.25
CA SER A 91 13.28 7.26 -23.59
C SER A 91 13.38 6.91 -22.09
N CYS A 92 12.25 6.71 -21.42
CA CYS A 92 12.20 6.35 -20.00
C CYS A 92 12.49 4.87 -19.71
N SER A 93 12.48 3.97 -20.68
CA SER A 93 12.35 2.51 -20.47
C SER A 93 13.32 1.95 -19.42
N GLY A 94 14.61 2.32 -19.49
CA GLY A 94 15.62 1.89 -18.52
C GLY A 94 15.37 2.43 -17.12
N LYS A 95 15.04 3.73 -16.99
CA LYS A 95 14.72 4.37 -15.71
C LYS A 95 13.45 3.81 -15.09
N LEU A 96 12.41 3.55 -15.91
CA LEU A 96 11.18 2.91 -15.45
C LEU A 96 11.46 1.53 -14.86
N PHE A 97 12.29 0.72 -15.56
CA PHE A 97 12.67 -0.60 -15.06
C PHE A 97 13.40 -0.50 -13.72
N GLU A 98 14.40 0.37 -13.60
CA GLU A 98 15.12 0.60 -12.35
C GLU A 98 14.18 1.05 -11.23
N TRP A 99 13.34 2.05 -11.49
CA TRP A 99 12.51 2.69 -10.48
C TRP A 99 11.44 1.75 -9.92
N GLN A 100 10.70 1.06 -10.78
CA GLN A 100 9.63 0.14 -10.35
C GLN A 100 10.15 -1.09 -9.61
N ASN A 101 11.47 -1.37 -9.69
CA ASN A 101 12.09 -2.52 -9.02
C ASN A 101 13.04 -2.14 -7.87
N LYS A 102 13.31 -0.85 -7.67
CA LYS A 102 14.23 -0.33 -6.66
C LYS A 102 13.92 -0.82 -5.24
N GLN A 103 12.66 -1.04 -4.92
CA GLN A 103 12.20 -1.38 -3.58
C GLN A 103 11.80 -2.87 -3.43
N ASN A 104 12.15 -3.75 -4.39
CA ASN A 104 11.74 -5.15 -4.36
C ASN A 104 12.19 -5.87 -3.09
N ASP A 105 13.39 -5.57 -2.58
CA ASP A 105 13.88 -6.13 -1.31
C ASP A 105 12.95 -5.75 -0.16
N ARG A 106 12.54 -4.48 -0.08
CA ARG A 106 11.65 -4.00 0.98
C ARG A 106 10.27 -4.62 0.88
N PHE A 107 9.66 -4.67 -0.31
CA PHE A 107 8.37 -5.34 -0.51
C PHE A 107 8.44 -6.81 -0.07
N TYR A 108 9.51 -7.51 -0.43
CA TYR A 108 9.68 -8.91 -0.08
C TYR A 108 9.82 -9.12 1.43
N GLU A 109 10.69 -8.36 2.09
CA GLU A 109 10.95 -8.50 3.52
C GLU A 109 9.76 -8.07 4.39
N THR A 110 9.12 -6.92 4.07
CA THR A 110 7.96 -6.46 4.82
C THR A 110 6.76 -7.37 4.60
N GLY A 111 6.56 -7.89 3.39
CA GLY A 111 5.54 -8.89 3.11
C GLY A 111 5.69 -10.12 3.97
N LYS A 112 6.90 -10.64 4.13
CA LYS A 112 7.19 -11.75 5.05
C LYS A 112 6.94 -11.38 6.51
N LYS A 113 7.41 -10.21 6.93
CA LYS A 113 7.26 -9.73 8.31
C LYS A 113 5.80 -9.65 8.75
N TYR A 114 4.92 -9.15 7.87
CA TYR A 114 3.51 -8.95 8.18
C TYR A 114 2.59 -10.08 7.68
N ASN A 115 3.16 -11.11 7.07
CA ASN A 115 2.40 -12.16 6.38
C ASN A 115 1.39 -11.57 5.38
N VAL A 116 1.86 -10.66 4.53
CA VAL A 116 1.09 -10.04 3.45
C VAL A 116 1.79 -10.33 2.12
N PRO A 117 1.08 -10.77 1.08
CA PRO A 117 1.71 -11.05 -0.21
C PRO A 117 2.44 -9.82 -0.78
N PRO A 118 3.76 -9.84 -0.99
CA PRO A 118 4.52 -8.69 -1.47
C PRO A 118 4.05 -8.14 -2.81
N ARG A 119 3.56 -9.04 -3.71
CA ARG A 119 3.00 -8.64 -5.01
C ARG A 119 1.74 -7.78 -4.87
N LEU A 120 0.92 -8.06 -3.84
CA LEU A 120 -0.27 -7.25 -3.55
C LEU A 120 0.13 -5.83 -3.17
N VAL A 121 1.06 -5.68 -2.21
CA VAL A 121 1.52 -4.37 -1.75
C VAL A 121 2.19 -3.59 -2.89
N LYS A 122 3.07 -4.25 -3.66
CA LYS A 122 3.69 -3.65 -4.83
C LYS A 122 2.67 -3.24 -5.89
N GLY A 123 1.64 -4.07 -6.12
CA GLY A 123 0.53 -3.77 -7.03
C GLY A 123 -0.30 -2.57 -6.59
N MET A 124 -0.56 -2.43 -5.29
CA MET A 124 -1.24 -1.26 -4.73
C MET A 124 -0.42 0.02 -4.94
N VAL A 125 0.87 0.00 -4.61
CA VAL A 125 1.77 1.15 -4.87
C VAL A 125 1.81 1.51 -6.35
N ALA A 126 1.84 0.51 -7.23
CA ALA A 126 1.79 0.74 -8.68
C ALA A 126 0.47 1.39 -9.12
N GLN A 127 -0.66 1.02 -8.51
CA GLN A 127 -1.98 1.59 -8.81
C GLN A 127 -2.14 3.00 -8.25
N GLU A 128 -1.69 3.24 -7.02
CA GLU A 128 -1.89 4.51 -6.31
C GLU A 128 -0.98 5.62 -6.83
N SER A 129 0.28 5.32 -7.10
CA SER A 129 1.28 6.36 -7.39
C SER A 129 2.17 6.06 -8.59
N GLN A 130 2.04 4.89 -9.23
CA GLN A 130 3.03 4.38 -10.18
C GLN A 130 4.47 4.51 -9.62
N PHE A 131 4.66 4.29 -8.31
CA PHE A 131 5.94 4.41 -7.59
C PHE A 131 6.50 5.85 -7.48
N TRP A 132 5.72 6.89 -7.78
CA TRP A 132 6.12 8.27 -7.54
C TRP A 132 5.75 8.70 -6.11
N PRO A 133 6.73 9.13 -5.27
CA PRO A 133 6.49 9.34 -3.83
C PRO A 133 5.73 10.62 -3.51
N GLU A 134 5.73 11.59 -4.40
CA GLU A 134 5.06 12.87 -4.17
C GLU A 134 3.60 12.80 -4.61
N SER A 135 2.68 13.33 -3.80
CA SER A 135 1.28 13.51 -4.16
C SER A 135 1.00 14.96 -4.53
N ASP A 136 0.23 15.16 -5.59
CA ASP A 136 -0.32 16.46 -5.95
C ASP A 136 -1.66 16.73 -5.24
N VAL A 137 -2.15 15.75 -4.46
CA VAL A 137 -3.40 15.83 -3.70
C VAL A 137 -3.07 16.11 -2.23
N GLU A 138 -3.61 17.23 -1.72
CA GLU A 138 -3.46 17.59 -0.30
C GLU A 138 -4.07 16.52 0.60
N GLY A 139 -3.33 16.11 1.62
CA GLY A 139 -3.77 15.10 2.58
C GLY A 139 -3.50 13.65 2.18
N GLU A 140 -2.86 13.42 1.04
CA GLU A 140 -2.32 12.13 0.62
C GLU A 140 -0.80 12.11 0.74
N TYR A 141 -0.25 11.02 1.27
CA TYR A 141 1.17 10.93 1.61
C TYR A 141 1.82 9.68 1.02
N GLY A 142 2.95 9.88 0.39
CA GLY A 142 3.88 8.86 -0.04
C GLY A 142 3.39 7.94 -1.18
N LEU A 143 4.10 6.83 -1.35
CA LEU A 143 3.86 5.86 -2.43
C LEU A 143 2.47 5.20 -2.37
N GLY A 144 1.93 5.00 -1.17
CA GLY A 144 0.63 4.37 -0.95
C GLY A 144 -0.53 5.35 -0.88
N ARG A 145 -0.30 6.65 -1.11
CA ARG A 145 -1.34 7.69 -0.99
C ARG A 145 -2.13 7.60 0.32
N ILE A 146 -1.41 7.34 1.42
CA ILE A 146 -2.04 7.13 2.72
C ILE A 146 -2.61 8.45 3.22
N THR A 147 -3.89 8.45 3.57
CA THR A 147 -4.57 9.60 4.17
C THR A 147 -4.46 9.59 5.69
N ILE A 148 -4.74 10.73 6.34
CA ILE A 148 -4.86 10.81 7.80
C ILE A 148 -5.90 9.82 8.33
N LEU A 149 -7.02 9.65 7.61
CA LEU A 149 -8.03 8.66 7.96
C LEU A 149 -7.46 7.23 7.89
N GLY A 150 -6.73 6.92 6.82
CA GLY A 150 -6.05 5.61 6.69
C GLY A 150 -5.07 5.34 7.82
N ILE A 151 -4.32 6.36 8.27
CA ILE A 151 -3.42 6.27 9.44
C ILE A 151 -4.21 5.96 10.72
N LYS A 152 -5.31 6.67 10.96
CA LYS A 152 -6.18 6.42 12.13
C LYS A 152 -6.73 4.99 12.10
N MET A 153 -7.25 4.56 10.96
CA MET A 153 -7.78 3.20 10.78
C MET A 153 -6.68 2.14 11.02
N LEU A 154 -5.47 2.34 10.53
CA LEU A 154 -4.34 1.46 10.81
C LEU A 154 -4.09 1.31 12.31
N LEU A 155 -4.07 2.42 13.05
CA LEU A 155 -3.80 2.42 14.49
C LEU A 155 -4.93 1.78 15.30
N ASP A 156 -6.19 1.94 14.87
CA ASP A 156 -7.34 1.32 15.53
C ASP A 156 -7.47 -0.18 15.20
N TRP A 157 -7.21 -0.57 13.95
CA TRP A 157 -7.45 -1.94 13.48
C TRP A 157 -6.27 -2.88 13.69
N TYR A 158 -5.07 -2.34 13.98
CA TYR A 158 -3.89 -3.15 14.19
C TYR A 158 -3.23 -2.88 15.56
N PRO A 159 -3.83 -3.39 16.65
CA PRO A 159 -3.37 -3.12 18.01
C PRO A 159 -1.90 -3.48 18.25
N ALA A 160 -1.39 -4.56 17.64
CA ALA A 160 0.01 -4.94 17.76
C ALA A 160 0.95 -3.87 17.20
N TYR A 161 0.62 -3.29 16.05
CA TYR A 161 1.38 -2.19 15.45
C TYR A 161 1.26 -0.90 16.26
N PHE A 162 0.04 -0.57 16.70
CA PHE A 162 -0.21 0.56 17.60
C PHE A 162 0.65 0.47 18.85
N ASN A 163 0.63 -0.66 19.56
CA ASN A 163 1.40 -0.86 20.77
C ASN A 163 2.90 -0.74 20.52
N GLN A 164 3.42 -1.33 19.45
CA GLN A 164 4.82 -1.21 19.06
C GLN A 164 5.23 0.25 18.80
N LEU A 165 4.42 0.99 18.04
CA LEU A 165 4.68 2.39 17.70
C LEU A 165 4.60 3.27 18.94
N CYS A 166 3.55 3.11 19.72
CA CYS A 166 3.31 3.88 20.93
C CYS A 166 4.43 3.68 21.95
N TYR A 167 4.84 2.44 22.18
CA TYR A 167 5.98 2.14 23.04
C TYR A 167 7.29 2.77 22.52
N ALA A 168 7.51 2.74 21.21
CA ALA A 168 8.72 3.35 20.64
C ALA A 168 8.76 4.87 20.84
N ILE A 169 7.61 5.55 20.74
CA ILE A 169 7.51 7.02 20.85
C ILE A 169 7.43 7.46 22.33
N PHE A 170 6.62 6.78 23.12
CA PHE A 170 6.33 7.18 24.50
C PHE A 170 6.99 6.27 25.55
N LYS A 171 8.08 5.57 25.20
CA LYS A 171 8.76 4.60 26.09
C LYS A 171 9.04 5.10 27.51
N MET A 172 9.24 6.39 27.70
CA MET A 172 9.47 7.04 29.00
C MET A 172 8.17 7.42 29.72
N GLN A 173 7.04 7.35 29.07
CA GLN A 173 5.71 7.71 29.57
C GLN A 173 4.65 6.76 29.01
N PRO A 174 4.70 5.47 29.36
CA PRO A 174 3.84 4.43 28.74
C PRO A 174 2.34 4.65 29.04
N ASN A 175 2.00 5.36 30.10
CA ASN A 175 0.63 5.73 30.45
C ASN A 175 -0.04 6.65 29.41
N ARG A 176 0.74 7.28 28.51
CA ARG A 176 0.21 8.10 27.41
C ARG A 176 -0.39 7.27 26.29
N CYS A 177 -0.05 5.99 26.21
CA CYS A 177 -0.50 5.11 25.12
C CYS A 177 -1.97 4.69 25.25
N GLY A 178 -2.54 4.71 26.45
CA GLY A 178 -3.89 4.15 26.63
C GLY A 178 -3.96 2.65 26.30
N SER A 179 -5.15 2.09 26.23
CA SER A 179 -5.37 0.70 25.79
C SER A 179 -5.52 0.58 24.26
N CYS A 180 -5.94 1.66 23.59
CA CYS A 180 -6.04 1.76 22.13
C CYS A 180 -5.88 3.21 21.66
N PHE A 181 -5.70 3.39 20.36
CA PHE A 181 -5.46 4.73 19.77
C PHE A 181 -6.63 5.69 20.03
N SER A 182 -7.87 5.25 19.90
CA SER A 182 -9.07 6.07 20.08
C SER A 182 -9.27 6.57 21.53
N GLU A 183 -8.66 5.93 22.53
CA GLU A 183 -8.72 6.33 23.94
C GLU A 183 -7.62 7.32 24.34
N MET A 184 -6.64 7.57 23.47
CA MET A 184 -5.56 8.50 23.74
C MET A 184 -6.05 9.95 23.76
N GLU A 185 -5.36 10.82 24.52
CA GLU A 185 -5.55 12.25 24.42
C GLU A 185 -5.23 12.75 22.99
N THR A 186 -6.02 13.68 22.47
CA THR A 186 -5.88 14.21 21.10
C THR A 186 -4.46 14.69 20.77
N LYS A 187 -3.77 15.31 21.76
CA LYS A 187 -2.38 15.74 21.55
C LYS A 187 -1.44 14.56 21.26
N ASP A 188 -1.66 13.41 21.91
CA ASP A 188 -0.84 12.22 21.78
C ASP A 188 -1.19 11.44 20.50
N GLN A 189 -2.48 11.42 20.13
CA GLN A 189 -2.91 10.94 18.82
C GLN A 189 -2.21 11.70 17.68
N ASN A 190 -2.16 13.03 17.77
CA ASN A 190 -1.50 13.87 16.76
C ASN A 190 0.01 13.59 16.65
N VAL A 191 0.67 13.28 17.77
CA VAL A 191 2.10 12.88 17.76
C VAL A 191 2.29 11.56 16.99
N LEU A 192 1.43 10.56 17.21
CA LEU A 192 1.50 9.29 16.48
C LEU A 192 1.22 9.50 14.99
N ILE A 193 0.18 10.25 14.65
CA ILE A 193 -0.19 10.55 13.24
C ILE A 193 0.98 11.26 12.55
N GLY A 194 1.54 12.31 13.15
CA GLY A 194 2.69 13.04 12.60
C GLY A 194 3.93 12.16 12.42
N SER A 195 4.17 11.23 13.37
CA SER A 195 5.26 10.25 13.24
C SER A 195 5.05 9.30 12.05
N LEU A 196 3.82 8.87 11.78
CA LEU A 196 3.52 8.00 10.64
C LEU A 196 3.58 8.77 9.31
N ILE A 197 3.11 10.01 9.26
CA ILE A 197 3.27 10.88 8.08
C ILE A 197 4.77 11.06 7.76
N ALA A 198 5.61 11.31 8.77
CA ALA A 198 7.05 11.41 8.55
C ALA A 198 7.67 10.12 7.96
N LYS A 199 7.11 8.96 8.24
CA LYS A 199 7.56 7.68 7.67
C LYS A 199 7.24 7.52 6.20
N THR A 200 6.23 8.21 5.67
CA THR A 200 5.86 8.13 4.23
C THR A 200 6.92 8.72 3.30
N ASN A 201 7.88 9.48 3.85
CA ASN A 201 9.01 10.02 3.10
C ASN A 201 10.36 9.37 3.49
N SER A 202 10.30 8.17 4.07
CA SER A 202 11.45 7.46 4.59
C SER A 202 11.59 6.05 3.99
N ALA A 203 12.70 5.38 4.31
CA ALA A 203 12.88 3.97 3.95
C ALA A 203 11.85 3.02 4.61
N GLU A 204 11.10 3.50 5.60
CA GLU A 204 10.08 2.72 6.32
C GLU A 204 8.69 2.82 5.68
N GLU A 205 8.52 3.57 4.60
CA GLU A 205 7.23 3.78 3.96
C GLU A 205 6.55 2.47 3.54
N ILE A 206 7.29 1.56 2.93
CA ILE A 206 6.74 0.25 2.51
C ILE A 206 6.32 -0.59 3.73
N ASP A 207 7.04 -0.49 4.84
CA ASP A 207 6.66 -1.12 6.11
C ASP A 207 5.31 -0.59 6.60
N LEU A 208 5.10 0.72 6.55
CA LEU A 208 3.84 1.37 6.90
C LEU A 208 2.69 0.94 5.99
N ILE A 209 2.88 0.97 4.67
CA ILE A 209 1.88 0.53 3.68
C ILE A 209 1.51 -0.94 3.93
N THR A 210 2.51 -1.81 4.12
CA THR A 210 2.28 -3.24 4.36
C THR A 210 1.51 -3.48 5.66
N ALA A 211 1.81 -2.73 6.73
CA ALA A 211 1.07 -2.77 7.97
C ALA A 211 -0.39 -2.31 7.80
N ALA A 212 -0.64 -1.28 6.99
CA ALA A 212 -1.98 -0.80 6.68
C ALA A 212 -2.80 -1.86 5.90
N VAL A 213 -2.17 -2.53 4.94
CA VAL A 213 -2.81 -3.65 4.20
C VAL A 213 -3.14 -4.80 5.17
N LYS A 214 -2.24 -5.15 6.08
CA LYS A 214 -2.49 -6.17 7.11
C LYS A 214 -3.66 -5.80 8.02
N ALA A 215 -3.72 -4.55 8.48
CA ALA A 215 -4.81 -4.07 9.31
C ALA A 215 -6.16 -4.21 8.60
N SER A 216 -6.24 -3.76 7.35
CA SER A 216 -7.45 -3.84 6.53
C SER A 216 -7.89 -5.30 6.31
N ALA A 217 -6.96 -6.20 6.02
CA ALA A 217 -7.24 -7.62 5.86
C ALA A 217 -7.78 -8.25 7.15
N SER A 218 -7.15 -7.97 8.29
CA SER A 218 -7.58 -8.48 9.59
C SER A 218 -8.98 -7.96 9.98
N GLN A 219 -9.31 -6.72 9.63
CA GLN A 219 -10.65 -6.17 9.88
C GLN A 219 -11.71 -6.86 9.02
N ILE A 220 -11.43 -7.11 7.75
CA ILE A 220 -12.34 -7.84 6.85
C ILE A 220 -12.57 -9.27 7.39
N GLU A 221 -11.51 -9.96 7.82
CA GLU A 221 -11.60 -11.30 8.41
C GLU A 221 -12.52 -11.31 9.64
N GLN A 222 -12.38 -10.35 10.56
CA GLN A 222 -13.25 -10.23 11.73
C GLN A 222 -14.71 -10.00 11.35
N ILE A 223 -14.98 -9.16 10.34
CA ILE A 223 -16.36 -8.90 9.89
C ILE A 223 -16.97 -10.18 9.32
N ILE A 224 -16.22 -10.94 8.50
CA ILE A 224 -16.70 -12.20 7.92
C ILE A 224 -17.03 -13.21 9.02
N LEU A 225 -16.17 -13.37 10.02
CA LEU A 225 -16.38 -14.29 11.13
C LEU A 225 -17.63 -13.92 11.94
N ASN A 226 -17.82 -12.63 12.25
CA ASN A 226 -18.96 -12.14 13.04
C ASN A 226 -20.30 -12.20 12.28
N THR A 227 -20.30 -12.29 10.95
CA THR A 227 -21.51 -12.42 10.14
C THR A 227 -21.90 -13.88 9.87
N SER A 228 -21.04 -14.84 10.26
CA SER A 228 -21.25 -16.28 10.07
C SER A 228 -21.87 -16.95 11.32
N GLU A 229 -22.09 -16.21 12.42
CA GLU A 229 -22.85 -16.61 13.61
C GLU A 229 -24.32 -16.15 13.53
#